data_ed1f3d06bcd63da4744866aba0e0e04e
#
_entry.id   ed1f3d06bcd63da4744866aba0e0e04e
#
_cell.length_a   1.000
_cell.length_b   1.000
_cell.length_c   1.000
_cell.angle_alpha   90.00
_cell.angle_beta   90.00
_cell.angle_gamma   90.00
#
_symmetry.space_group_name_H-M   'P 1'
#
loop_
_entity.id
_entity.type
_entity.pdbx_description
1 polymer ?
#
loop_
_entity_poly.entity_id
_entity_poly.type
_entity_poly.pdbx_seq_one_letter_code
_entity_poly.pdbx_strand_id
1 'polypeptide(L)'
;IVALTMNGAPLPQLHGGPARLVVPGWAGDHWMKWLARVSPQAEPQTGFYMDTAYRYPKTPGAAGVTFKPEEMTPVTELFVKSNITSPPAQARVGKKATIRGIAFSGAPDVSKVEVSDDFGMNWTEATLGKDHDPFAWRLWYHDFVPKAAGKTTLVARATDSSGSVQPREAVWNQSGYLFNAWPSVEIEVVA
;
A
#
# COMPACT_ATOMS: atom_id res chain seq x y z
N ILE A 1 6.21 18.05 -6.25
CA ILE A 1 7.34 18.54 -5.44
C ILE A 1 8.63 18.31 -6.22
N VAL A 2 9.55 19.28 -6.21
CA VAL A 2 10.93 19.07 -6.66
C VAL A 2 11.80 18.92 -5.41
N ALA A 3 12.29 17.72 -5.15
CA ALA A 3 13.11 17.41 -4.00
C ALA A 3 14.60 17.62 -4.32
N LEU A 4 15.29 18.39 -3.48
CA LEU A 4 16.75 18.63 -3.53
C LEU A 4 17.49 17.97 -2.35
N THR A 5 16.73 17.67 -1.28
CA THR A 5 17.26 17.07 -0.05
C THR A 5 16.39 15.91 0.39
N MET A 6 16.97 15.03 1.19
CA MET A 6 16.28 13.91 1.84
C MET A 6 16.83 13.76 3.26
N ASN A 7 15.96 13.73 4.26
CA ASN A 7 16.34 13.60 5.68
C ASN A 7 17.41 14.63 6.13
N GLY A 8 17.26 15.89 5.70
CA GLY A 8 18.15 16.98 6.07
C GLY A 8 19.50 17.02 5.34
N ALA A 9 19.78 16.11 4.40
CA ALA A 9 20.98 16.05 3.60
C ALA A 9 20.70 16.23 2.11
N PRO A 10 21.70 16.67 1.29
CA PRO A 10 21.56 16.68 -0.16
C PRO A 10 21.14 15.33 -0.71
N LEU A 11 20.26 15.31 -1.71
CA LEU A 11 19.75 14.08 -2.30
C LEU A 11 20.89 13.30 -2.97
N PRO A 12 21.18 12.06 -2.54
CA PRO A 12 22.22 11.24 -3.16
C PRO A 12 21.91 10.94 -4.64
N GLN A 13 22.95 10.75 -5.46
CA GLN A 13 22.81 10.45 -6.87
C GLN A 13 21.92 9.24 -7.13
N LEU A 14 22.09 8.14 -6.40
CA LEU A 14 21.29 6.92 -6.53
C LEU A 14 19.80 7.14 -6.24
N HIS A 15 19.47 8.13 -5.43
CA HIS A 15 18.09 8.53 -5.12
C HIS A 15 17.57 9.65 -6.04
N GLY A 16 18.36 10.05 -7.06
CA GLY A 16 17.95 10.98 -8.10
C GLY A 16 18.47 12.41 -7.94
N GLY A 17 19.50 12.61 -7.10
CA GLY A 17 20.17 13.91 -6.99
C GLY A 17 20.83 14.37 -8.29
N PRO A 18 20.96 15.71 -8.54
CA PRO A 18 20.73 16.80 -7.58
C PRO A 18 19.24 17.17 -7.36
N ALA A 19 18.34 16.79 -8.27
CA ALA A 19 16.91 17.11 -8.17
C ALA A 19 16.07 15.91 -8.62
N ARG A 20 14.95 15.70 -7.92
CA ARG A 20 13.99 14.64 -8.22
C ARG A 20 12.57 15.17 -8.20
N LEU A 21 11.75 14.75 -9.17
CA LEU A 21 10.31 14.94 -9.10
C LEU A 21 9.71 13.93 -8.11
N VAL A 22 8.87 14.40 -7.21
CA VAL A 22 8.08 13.60 -6.28
C VAL A 22 6.61 13.98 -6.46
N VAL A 23 5.76 13.00 -6.71
CA VAL A 23 4.31 13.14 -6.80
C VAL A 23 3.69 12.37 -5.63
N PRO A 24 3.42 13.02 -4.49
CA PRO A 24 2.91 12.33 -3.31
C PRO A 24 1.64 11.55 -3.61
N GLY A 25 1.52 10.34 -3.06
CA GLY A 25 0.39 9.44 -3.28
C GLY A 25 0.39 8.66 -4.60
N TRP A 26 1.24 9.04 -5.57
CA TRP A 26 1.32 8.36 -6.86
C TRP A 26 2.40 7.29 -6.89
N ALA A 27 2.26 6.36 -7.81
CA ALA A 27 3.24 5.30 -8.04
C ALA A 27 4.60 5.86 -8.47
N GLY A 28 5.66 5.15 -8.12
CA GLY A 28 7.04 5.63 -8.27
C GLY A 28 7.52 5.81 -9.71
N ASP A 29 6.81 5.29 -10.69
CA ASP A 29 7.03 5.52 -12.13
C ASP A 29 6.84 6.98 -12.54
N HIS A 30 6.07 7.76 -11.77
CA HIS A 30 5.92 9.21 -11.92
C HIS A 30 6.99 10.03 -11.17
N TRP A 31 7.89 9.42 -10.42
CA TRP A 31 8.89 10.08 -9.59
C TRP A 31 10.24 10.17 -10.30
N MET A 32 10.38 11.13 -11.22
CA MET A 32 11.56 11.24 -12.09
C MET A 32 12.82 11.59 -11.32
N LYS A 33 13.85 10.73 -11.39
CA LYS A 33 15.20 10.98 -10.90
C LYS A 33 15.97 11.87 -11.88
N TRP A 34 17.01 12.56 -11.39
CA TRP A 34 17.92 13.39 -12.19
C TRP A 34 17.15 14.41 -13.03
N LEU A 35 16.20 15.06 -12.39
CA LEU A 35 15.32 16.03 -13.05
C LEU A 35 16.13 17.20 -13.63
N ALA A 36 16.08 17.38 -14.95
CA ALA A 36 16.73 18.47 -15.64
C ALA A 36 15.73 19.53 -16.16
N ARG A 37 14.52 19.10 -16.52
CA ARG A 37 13.50 19.98 -17.08
C ARG A 37 12.10 19.45 -16.84
N VAL A 38 11.15 20.36 -16.59
CA VAL A 38 9.71 20.10 -16.60
C VAL A 38 9.12 20.92 -17.72
N SER A 39 8.39 20.29 -18.64
CA SER A 39 7.75 20.96 -19.78
C SER A 39 6.27 20.58 -19.81
N PRO A 40 5.36 21.51 -19.47
CA PRO A 40 3.93 21.30 -19.64
C PRO A 40 3.58 21.06 -21.12
N GLN A 41 2.67 20.14 -21.37
CA GLN A 41 2.17 19.80 -22.71
C GLN A 41 0.65 19.78 -22.69
N ALA A 42 0.02 20.13 -23.82
CA ALA A 42 -1.44 20.06 -23.97
C ALA A 42 -1.93 18.63 -24.19
N GLU A 43 -1.11 17.80 -24.83
CA GLU A 43 -1.43 16.42 -25.16
C GLU A 43 -0.64 15.44 -24.25
N PRO A 44 -1.21 14.28 -23.93
CA PRO A 44 -0.49 13.24 -23.18
C PRO A 44 0.82 12.85 -23.86
N GLN A 45 1.88 12.67 -23.06
CA GLN A 45 3.14 12.15 -23.56
C GLN A 45 2.95 10.74 -24.11
N THR A 46 3.46 10.49 -25.31
CA THR A 46 3.49 9.17 -25.94
C THR A 46 4.83 8.47 -25.70
N GLY A 47 4.83 7.17 -25.82
CA GLY A 47 6.02 6.33 -25.70
C GLY A 47 5.76 5.07 -24.89
N PHE A 48 6.71 4.13 -24.92
CA PHE A 48 6.55 2.79 -24.35
C PHE A 48 6.03 2.80 -22.89
N TYR A 49 6.58 3.65 -22.05
CA TYR A 49 6.22 3.68 -20.63
C TYR A 49 4.84 4.32 -20.35
N MET A 50 4.28 5.07 -21.29
CA MET A 50 2.96 5.69 -21.15
C MET A 50 1.88 4.93 -21.93
N ASP A 51 2.23 4.35 -23.07
CA ASP A 51 1.27 3.72 -23.97
C ASP A 51 1.16 2.21 -23.73
N THR A 52 2.25 1.56 -23.26
CA THR A 52 2.34 0.10 -23.15
C THR A 52 2.59 -0.37 -21.70
N ALA A 53 3.61 0.19 -21.03
CA ALA A 53 3.96 -0.17 -19.65
C ALA A 53 3.21 0.70 -18.65
N TYR A 54 3.28 0.31 -17.36
CA TYR A 54 2.67 1.04 -16.23
C TYR A 54 1.20 1.39 -16.46
N ARG A 55 0.44 0.41 -16.96
CA ARG A 55 -0.99 0.56 -17.22
C ARG A 55 -1.81 -0.40 -16.38
N TYR A 56 -3.02 0.04 -16.03
CA TYR A 56 -3.97 -0.66 -15.17
C TYR A 56 -5.33 -0.77 -15.87
N PRO A 57 -6.09 -1.87 -15.75
CA PRO A 57 -7.37 -2.00 -16.43
C PRO A 57 -8.39 -0.98 -15.92
N LYS A 58 -9.14 -0.36 -16.85
CA LYS A 58 -10.23 0.59 -16.56
C LYS A 58 -11.39 -0.08 -15.85
N THR A 59 -11.62 -1.36 -16.13
CA THR A 59 -12.65 -2.19 -15.51
C THR A 59 -12.06 -3.51 -15.04
N PRO A 60 -12.46 -4.01 -13.86
CA PRO A 60 -12.00 -5.30 -13.37
C PRO A 60 -12.30 -6.43 -14.37
N GLY A 61 -11.37 -7.36 -14.48
CA GLY A 61 -11.52 -8.59 -15.25
C GLY A 61 -11.20 -9.83 -14.42
N ALA A 62 -11.53 -11.01 -14.96
CA ALA A 62 -11.21 -12.28 -14.31
C ALA A 62 -9.70 -12.51 -14.26
N ALA A 63 -9.24 -13.30 -13.29
CA ALA A 63 -7.84 -13.69 -13.19
C ALA A 63 -7.38 -14.43 -14.46
N GLY A 64 -6.19 -14.08 -14.97
CA GLY A 64 -5.62 -14.64 -16.18
C GLY A 64 -6.01 -13.94 -17.50
N VAL A 65 -6.96 -12.99 -17.45
CA VAL A 65 -7.31 -12.19 -18.65
C VAL A 65 -6.18 -11.22 -18.96
N THR A 66 -5.87 -11.09 -20.26
CA THR A 66 -4.98 -10.05 -20.80
C THR A 66 -5.82 -8.92 -21.38
N PHE A 67 -5.58 -7.71 -20.93
CA PHE A 67 -6.27 -6.50 -21.40
C PHE A 67 -5.52 -5.89 -22.60
N LYS A 68 -6.28 -5.33 -23.52
CA LYS A 68 -5.72 -4.56 -24.63
C LYS A 68 -5.36 -3.13 -24.16
N PRO A 69 -4.43 -2.43 -24.85
CA PRO A 69 -4.00 -1.08 -24.46
C PRO A 69 -5.16 -0.08 -24.26
N GLU A 70 -6.17 -0.12 -25.10
CA GLU A 70 -7.35 0.75 -25.05
C GLU A 70 -8.26 0.50 -23.83
N GLU A 71 -8.18 -0.70 -23.25
CA GLU A 71 -8.92 -1.08 -22.03
C GLU A 71 -8.19 -0.67 -20.76
N MET A 72 -7.01 -0.09 -20.88
CA MET A 72 -6.13 0.24 -19.78
C MET A 72 -5.92 1.76 -19.64
N THR A 73 -5.60 2.20 -18.43
CA THR A 73 -5.24 3.58 -18.09
C THR A 73 -3.86 3.59 -17.44
N PRO A 74 -3.11 4.70 -17.46
CA PRO A 74 -1.84 4.80 -16.73
C PRO A 74 -2.02 4.49 -15.23
N VAL A 75 -1.04 3.81 -14.66
CA VAL A 75 -0.91 3.67 -13.19
C VAL A 75 -0.60 5.05 -12.63
N THR A 76 -1.42 5.54 -11.71
CA THR A 76 -1.26 6.86 -11.10
C THR A 76 -1.27 6.76 -9.57
N GLU A 77 -2.39 7.03 -8.93
CA GLU A 77 -2.54 6.98 -7.48
C GLU A 77 -2.44 5.55 -6.94
N LEU A 78 -1.74 5.41 -5.81
CA LEU A 78 -1.63 4.14 -5.11
C LEU A 78 -2.93 3.82 -4.38
N PHE A 79 -3.37 2.57 -4.49
CA PHE A 79 -4.52 2.09 -3.74
C PHE A 79 -4.20 1.97 -2.25
N VAL A 80 -5.22 2.16 -1.42
CA VAL A 80 -5.10 1.95 0.02
C VAL A 80 -4.69 0.52 0.33
N LYS A 81 -3.71 0.37 1.22
CA LYS A 81 -3.23 -0.94 1.68
C LYS A 81 -2.64 -0.87 3.07
N SER A 82 -2.71 -1.97 3.78
CA SER A 82 -1.96 -2.24 4.99
C SER A 82 -1.07 -3.47 4.81
N ASN A 83 -0.03 -3.57 5.60
CA ASN A 83 0.80 -4.76 5.73
C ASN A 83 1.05 -5.06 7.20
N ILE A 84 1.00 -6.34 7.58
CA ILE A 84 1.45 -6.81 8.89
C ILE A 84 2.97 -6.98 8.80
N THR A 85 3.73 -6.18 9.54
CA THR A 85 5.20 -6.16 9.48
C THR A 85 5.84 -6.87 10.66
N SER A 86 5.13 -6.97 11.78
CA SER A 86 5.63 -7.59 13.00
C SER A 86 4.50 -8.40 13.65
N PRO A 87 4.19 -9.60 13.11
CA PRO A 87 3.36 -10.55 13.83
C PRO A 87 4.13 -11.04 15.06
N PRO A 88 3.47 -11.47 16.13
CA PRO A 88 4.16 -12.13 17.23
C PRO A 88 4.79 -13.43 16.73
N ALA A 89 6.04 -13.71 17.11
CA ALA A 89 6.72 -14.95 16.75
C ALA A 89 5.95 -16.18 17.27
N GLN A 90 5.32 -16.05 18.44
CA GLN A 90 4.44 -17.02 19.05
C GLN A 90 3.44 -16.28 19.93
N ALA A 91 2.20 -16.72 19.96
CA ALA A 91 1.18 -16.24 20.86
C ALA A 91 0.78 -17.35 21.85
N ARG A 92 0.14 -16.99 22.96
CA ARG A 92 -0.30 -17.95 23.99
C ARG A 92 -1.77 -17.71 24.31
N VAL A 93 -2.52 -18.81 24.45
CA VAL A 93 -3.94 -18.76 24.84
C VAL A 93 -4.14 -17.92 26.11
N GLY A 94 -5.10 -17.01 26.08
CA GLY A 94 -5.44 -16.13 27.20
C GLY A 94 -4.41 -15.06 27.55
N LYS A 95 -3.32 -14.93 26.78
CA LYS A 95 -2.32 -13.88 26.97
C LYS A 95 -2.37 -12.88 25.82
N LYS A 96 -2.22 -11.61 26.19
CA LYS A 96 -2.16 -10.52 25.21
C LYS A 96 -0.94 -10.66 24.31
N ALA A 97 -1.14 -10.57 23.01
CA ALA A 97 -0.11 -10.47 21.99
C ALA A 97 -0.35 -9.23 21.13
N THR A 98 0.72 -8.60 20.68
CA THR A 98 0.64 -7.36 19.87
C THR A 98 1.06 -7.64 18.44
N ILE A 99 0.21 -7.24 17.51
CA ILE A 99 0.47 -7.20 16.07
C ILE A 99 0.84 -5.77 15.70
N ARG A 100 1.80 -5.57 14.80
CA ARG A 100 2.15 -4.26 14.26
C ARG A 100 2.20 -4.29 12.76
N GLY A 101 1.94 -3.14 12.17
CA GLY A 101 2.01 -2.99 10.74
C GLY A 101 2.11 -1.55 10.29
N ILE A 102 2.06 -1.40 8.99
CA ILE A 102 2.05 -0.13 8.29
C ILE A 102 0.87 -0.08 7.34
N ALA A 103 0.37 1.13 7.08
CA ALA A 103 -0.66 1.35 6.08
C ALA A 103 -0.31 2.58 5.24
N PHE A 104 -0.79 2.62 4.00
CA PHE A 104 -0.54 3.68 3.04
C PHE A 104 -1.71 3.83 2.08
N SER A 105 -1.90 5.03 1.52
CA SER A 105 -2.84 5.30 0.43
C SER A 105 -2.31 6.37 -0.52
N GLY A 106 -2.83 6.40 -1.74
CA GLY A 106 -2.73 7.54 -2.64
C GLY A 106 -3.53 8.75 -2.18
N ALA A 107 -4.57 8.55 -1.36
CA ALA A 107 -5.24 9.62 -0.63
C ALA A 107 -4.32 10.20 0.47
N PRO A 108 -4.56 11.44 0.93
CA PRO A 108 -3.68 12.10 1.89
C PRO A 108 -3.49 11.35 3.21
N ASP A 109 -4.45 10.56 3.63
CA ASP A 109 -4.36 9.84 4.91
C ASP A 109 -5.03 8.47 4.89
N VAL A 110 -4.58 7.60 5.82
CA VAL A 110 -5.26 6.37 6.22
C VAL A 110 -6.11 6.70 7.45
N SER A 111 -7.42 6.58 7.32
CA SER A 111 -8.38 6.93 8.37
C SER A 111 -8.57 5.82 9.39
N LYS A 112 -8.43 4.55 8.97
CA LYS A 112 -8.67 3.38 9.83
C LYS A 112 -7.87 2.17 9.35
N VAL A 113 -7.45 1.34 10.30
CA VAL A 113 -6.96 -0.03 10.05
C VAL A 113 -7.74 -0.97 10.95
N GLU A 114 -8.16 -2.10 10.41
CA GLU A 114 -8.87 -3.16 11.13
C GLU A 114 -8.09 -4.48 10.99
N VAL A 115 -8.12 -5.28 12.04
CA VAL A 115 -7.45 -6.59 12.12
C VAL A 115 -8.49 -7.65 12.42
N SER A 116 -8.31 -8.83 11.85
CA SER A 116 -9.12 -10.01 12.11
C SER A 116 -8.21 -11.21 12.40
N ASP A 117 -8.60 -12.05 13.35
CA ASP A 117 -7.96 -13.33 13.69
C ASP A 117 -8.82 -14.56 13.27
N ASP A 118 -9.90 -14.29 12.54
CA ASP A 118 -10.84 -15.30 12.02
C ASP A 118 -11.06 -15.18 10.51
N PHE A 119 -10.01 -14.74 9.79
CA PHE A 119 -9.98 -14.60 8.34
C PHE A 119 -11.04 -13.65 7.76
N GLY A 120 -11.35 -12.57 8.51
CA GLY A 120 -12.22 -11.49 8.05
C GLY A 120 -13.70 -11.68 8.37
N MET A 121 -14.07 -12.67 9.24
CA MET A 121 -15.45 -12.80 9.72
C MET A 121 -15.79 -11.70 10.72
N ASN A 122 -14.87 -11.40 11.63
CA ASN A 122 -14.99 -10.30 12.58
C ASN A 122 -13.78 -9.39 12.49
N TRP A 123 -14.01 -8.08 12.67
CA TRP A 123 -12.98 -7.06 12.56
C TRP A 123 -12.92 -6.23 13.83
N THR A 124 -11.70 -5.94 14.28
CA THR A 124 -11.43 -5.04 15.40
C THR A 124 -10.51 -3.92 14.93
N GLU A 125 -10.82 -2.69 15.29
CA GLU A 125 -10.03 -1.53 14.91
C GLU A 125 -8.67 -1.56 15.62
N ALA A 126 -7.62 -1.28 14.84
CA ALA A 126 -6.25 -1.12 15.32
C ALA A 126 -6.00 0.34 15.73
N THR A 127 -5.05 0.53 16.63
CA THR A 127 -4.60 1.88 17.01
C THR A 127 -3.61 2.41 15.97
N LEU A 128 -3.91 3.57 15.39
CA LEU A 128 -2.98 4.27 14.51
C LEU A 128 -1.90 4.99 15.34
N GLY A 129 -0.67 4.99 14.83
CA GLY A 129 0.45 5.72 15.42
C GLY A 129 0.21 7.24 15.43
N LYS A 130 0.90 7.93 16.33
CA LYS A 130 0.78 9.40 16.47
C LYS A 130 1.51 10.16 15.36
N ASP A 131 2.61 9.60 14.85
CA ASP A 131 3.36 10.20 13.76
C ASP A 131 2.53 10.14 12.48
N HIS A 132 2.27 11.30 11.91
CA HIS A 132 1.37 11.45 10.81
C HIS A 132 1.74 12.67 9.96
N ASP A 133 1.93 12.42 8.67
CA ASP A 133 2.03 13.43 7.61
C ASP A 133 1.21 12.98 6.41
N PRO A 134 0.63 13.91 5.63
CA PRO A 134 -0.07 13.55 4.40
C PRO A 134 0.80 12.72 3.45
N PHE A 135 0.21 11.66 2.89
CA PHE A 135 0.88 10.70 1.99
C PHE A 135 2.06 9.93 2.61
N ALA A 136 2.20 9.94 3.94
CA ALA A 136 3.19 9.14 4.66
C ALA A 136 2.63 7.78 5.08
N TRP A 137 3.55 6.86 5.38
CA TRP A 137 3.19 5.61 5.99
C TRP A 137 2.60 5.84 7.39
N ARG A 138 1.43 5.21 7.66
CA ARG A 138 0.82 5.16 8.99
C ARG A 138 1.26 3.90 9.71
N LEU A 139 1.95 4.03 10.82
CA LEU A 139 2.20 2.91 11.73
C LEU A 139 0.88 2.57 12.45
N TRP A 140 0.66 1.30 12.68
CA TRP A 140 -0.49 0.83 13.47
C TRP A 140 -0.11 -0.37 14.34
N TYR A 141 -0.87 -0.58 15.39
CA TYR A 141 -0.75 -1.76 16.25
C TYR A 141 -2.12 -2.21 16.74
N HIS A 142 -2.23 -3.51 17.03
CA HIS A 142 -3.42 -4.12 17.59
C HIS A 142 -3.03 -5.16 18.64
N ASP A 143 -3.66 -5.10 19.81
CA ASP A 143 -3.53 -6.11 20.85
C ASP A 143 -4.68 -7.11 20.76
N PHE A 144 -4.37 -8.39 20.70
CA PHE A 144 -5.37 -9.46 20.68
C PHE A 144 -5.05 -10.53 21.74
N VAL A 145 -6.06 -11.30 22.13
CA VAL A 145 -5.93 -12.40 23.08
C VAL A 145 -6.45 -13.66 22.40
N PRO A 146 -5.56 -14.59 21.99
CA PRO A 146 -5.97 -15.85 21.37
C PRO A 146 -6.84 -16.68 22.31
N LYS A 147 -7.90 -17.29 21.74
CA LYS A 147 -8.88 -18.08 22.52
C LYS A 147 -8.60 -19.59 22.48
N ALA A 148 -7.85 -20.06 21.50
CA ALA A 148 -7.54 -21.48 21.30
C ALA A 148 -6.10 -21.66 20.82
N ALA A 149 -5.48 -22.80 21.17
CA ALA A 149 -4.18 -23.20 20.66
C ALA A 149 -4.29 -23.72 19.22
N GLY A 150 -3.21 -23.60 18.45
CA GLY A 150 -3.10 -24.02 17.06
C GLY A 150 -2.74 -22.89 16.12
N LYS A 151 -2.86 -23.12 14.82
CA LYS A 151 -2.58 -22.12 13.80
C LYS A 151 -3.73 -21.12 13.70
N THR A 152 -3.38 -19.85 13.69
CA THR A 152 -4.32 -18.74 13.53
C THR A 152 -3.84 -17.85 12.38
N THR A 153 -4.73 -17.50 11.47
CA THR A 153 -4.42 -16.57 10.38
C THR A 153 -4.90 -15.18 10.73
N LEU A 154 -3.94 -14.25 10.82
CA LEU A 154 -4.20 -12.84 11.02
C LEU A 154 -4.32 -12.16 9.66
N VAL A 155 -5.34 -11.31 9.48
CA VAL A 155 -5.49 -10.46 8.31
C VAL A 155 -5.71 -9.01 8.76
N ALA A 156 -5.37 -8.07 7.89
CA ALA A 156 -5.61 -6.66 8.14
C ALA A 156 -6.19 -5.99 6.90
N ARG A 157 -6.93 -4.90 7.09
CA ARG A 157 -7.38 -4.01 6.02
C ARG A 157 -7.31 -2.56 6.44
N ALA A 158 -6.99 -1.69 5.51
CA ALA A 158 -7.01 -0.24 5.73
C ALA A 158 -8.20 0.41 5.01
N THR A 159 -8.64 1.54 5.56
CA THR A 159 -9.56 2.48 4.92
C THR A 159 -8.87 3.84 4.87
N ASP A 160 -8.94 4.54 3.75
CA ASP A 160 -8.34 5.85 3.60
C ASP A 160 -9.32 7.01 3.83
N SER A 161 -8.83 8.23 3.73
CA SER A 161 -9.61 9.45 3.94
C SER A 161 -10.67 9.71 2.86
N SER A 162 -10.59 9.04 1.72
CA SER A 162 -11.64 9.07 0.68
C SER A 162 -12.78 8.07 0.94
N GLY A 163 -12.60 7.18 1.93
CA GLY A 163 -13.53 6.09 2.23
C GLY A 163 -13.26 4.81 1.44
N SER A 164 -12.17 4.76 0.64
CA SER A 164 -11.78 3.55 -0.08
C SER A 164 -11.27 2.50 0.91
N VAL A 165 -11.74 1.26 0.77
CA VAL A 165 -11.39 0.14 1.66
C VAL A 165 -10.51 -0.85 0.91
N GLN A 166 -9.42 -1.30 1.55
CA GLN A 166 -8.56 -2.35 1.02
C GLN A 166 -9.37 -3.64 0.81
N PRO A 167 -9.38 -4.22 -0.40
CA PRO A 167 -10.19 -5.39 -0.71
C PRO A 167 -9.55 -6.68 -0.22
N ARG A 168 -10.35 -7.72 -0.06
CA ARG A 168 -9.85 -9.08 0.22
C ARG A 168 -8.96 -9.59 -0.91
N GLU A 169 -9.35 -9.34 -2.15
CA GLU A 169 -8.64 -9.74 -3.35
C GLU A 169 -8.34 -8.50 -4.19
N ALA A 170 -7.12 -8.39 -4.67
CA ALA A 170 -6.73 -7.30 -5.56
C ALA A 170 -7.38 -7.48 -6.93
N VAL A 171 -7.66 -6.37 -7.60
CA VAL A 171 -8.10 -6.41 -9.00
C VAL A 171 -6.99 -6.99 -9.87
N TRP A 172 -7.34 -8.02 -10.65
CA TRP A 172 -6.40 -8.65 -11.55
C TRP A 172 -5.90 -7.68 -12.63
N ASN A 173 -4.61 -7.69 -12.86
CA ASN A 173 -3.98 -7.14 -14.06
C ASN A 173 -2.72 -7.93 -14.39
N GLN A 174 -2.41 -8.07 -15.68
CA GLN A 174 -1.32 -8.91 -16.17
C GLN A 174 0.07 -8.50 -15.69
N SER A 175 0.24 -7.28 -15.22
CA SER A 175 1.52 -6.74 -14.73
C SER A 175 1.63 -6.69 -13.20
N GLY A 176 0.54 -6.99 -12.48
CA GLY A 176 0.50 -6.99 -11.01
C GLY A 176 0.60 -5.62 -10.36
N TYR A 177 0.36 -4.53 -11.10
CA TYR A 177 0.39 -3.18 -10.53
C TYR A 177 -0.73 -2.95 -9.53
N LEU A 178 -0.48 -2.03 -8.59
CA LEU A 178 -1.44 -1.58 -7.56
C LEU A 178 -1.99 -2.70 -6.69
N PHE A 179 -1.23 -3.80 -6.53
CA PHE A 179 -1.63 -4.93 -5.69
C PHE A 179 -1.89 -4.48 -4.25
N ASN A 180 -3.11 -4.69 -3.77
CA ASN A 180 -3.56 -4.26 -2.45
C ASN A 180 -4.51 -5.26 -1.77
N ALA A 181 -4.42 -6.56 -2.07
CA ALA A 181 -5.16 -7.57 -1.31
C ALA A 181 -4.84 -7.52 0.19
N TRP A 182 -5.74 -8.00 1.03
CA TRP A 182 -5.46 -8.12 2.46
C TRP A 182 -4.16 -8.90 2.70
N PRO A 183 -3.24 -8.39 3.54
CA PRO A 183 -2.12 -9.16 4.01
C PRO A 183 -2.64 -10.28 4.92
N SER A 184 -2.07 -11.47 4.80
CA SER A 184 -2.36 -12.59 5.69
C SER A 184 -1.05 -13.15 6.27
N VAL A 185 -1.05 -13.44 7.57
CA VAL A 185 0.08 -14.04 8.28
C VAL A 185 -0.43 -15.15 9.18
N GLU A 186 0.11 -16.36 9.02
CA GLU A 186 -0.15 -17.47 9.94
C GLU A 186 0.80 -17.37 11.14
N ILE A 187 0.25 -17.51 12.34
CA ILE A 187 0.98 -17.59 13.60
C ILE A 187 0.65 -18.85 14.36
N GLU A 188 1.58 -19.33 15.19
CA GLU A 188 1.35 -20.44 16.12
C GLU A 188 0.88 -19.90 17.47
N VAL A 189 -0.22 -20.44 17.96
CA VAL A 189 -0.76 -20.17 19.29
C VAL A 189 -0.54 -21.41 20.17
N VAL A 190 0.23 -21.27 21.23
CA VAL A 190 0.48 -22.34 22.22
C VAL A 190 -0.46 -22.20 23.42
N ALA A 191 -0.63 -23.32 24.14
CA ALA A 191 -1.44 -23.38 25.34
C ALA A 191 -0.94 -22.47 26.48
#